data_63314904092608ed63df1147e2ccf73d
#
_entry.id   63314904092608ed63df1147e2ccf73d
#
_cell.length_a   1.000
_cell.length_b   1.000
_cell.length_c   1.000
_cell.angle_alpha   90.00
_cell.angle_beta   90.00
_cell.angle_gamma   90.00
#
_symmetry.space_group_name_H-M   'P 1'
#
loop_
_entity.id
_entity.type
_entity.pdbx_description
1 polymer ?
#
loop_
_entity_poly.entity_id
_entity_poly.type
_entity_poly.pdbx_seq_one_letter_code
_entity_poly.pdbx_strand_id
1 'polypeptide(L)'
;MVPATATAAEMGRVQLALNVTDLDEAVGFYSKLFQTEPAKRRPGYANFAVADPPLKLVLFENPAEAGTLNHLGVEVSTTAEVVTATRRLAAEGLPTEVEDGVTCCHALQDKVWVAGADTRWEVYTVLADAPLSDAALAADGCCGAGSAGDTPTVCCATPATSSDANPAYPFSA
;
A
#
# COMPACT_ATOMS: atom_id res chain seq x y z
N MET A 1 21.69 -3.42 31.49
CA MET A 1 20.58 -2.52 31.13
C MET A 1 19.87 -3.19 29.97
N VAL A 2 18.72 -3.82 30.19
CA VAL A 2 17.96 -4.51 29.14
C VAL A 2 17.26 -3.40 28.36
N PRO A 3 17.40 -3.35 27.00
CA PRO A 3 16.64 -2.39 26.21
C PRO A 3 15.15 -2.64 26.42
N ALA A 4 14.38 -1.57 26.58
CA ALA A 4 12.93 -1.67 26.66
C ALA A 4 12.42 -2.35 25.38
N THR A 5 11.62 -3.39 25.53
CA THR A 5 10.96 -4.07 24.40
C THR A 5 9.98 -3.07 23.80
N ALA A 6 10.23 -2.65 22.55
CA ALA A 6 9.28 -1.84 21.80
C ALA A 6 7.93 -2.57 21.76
N THR A 7 6.85 -1.87 22.01
CA THR A 7 5.51 -2.43 21.85
C THR A 7 5.19 -2.63 20.37
N ALA A 8 4.30 -3.55 20.03
CA ALA A 8 3.89 -3.79 18.63
C ALA A 8 3.35 -2.53 17.92
N ALA A 9 2.97 -1.50 18.69
CA ALA A 9 2.52 -0.20 18.19
C ALA A 9 3.69 0.75 17.81
N GLU A 10 4.90 0.46 18.28
CA GLU A 10 6.12 1.26 18.04
C GLU A 10 7.00 0.69 16.92
N MET A 11 6.68 -0.50 16.44
CA MET A 11 7.39 -1.14 15.33
C MET A 11 6.62 -0.95 14.03
N GLY A 12 7.31 -0.48 13.00
CA GLY A 12 6.75 -0.47 11.64
C GLY A 12 6.32 -1.88 11.23
N ARG A 13 5.28 -1.98 10.41
CA ARG A 13 4.79 -3.26 9.88
C ARG A 13 4.80 -3.26 8.36
N VAL A 14 5.00 -4.43 7.79
CA VAL A 14 4.95 -4.60 6.33
C VAL A 14 3.51 -4.45 5.86
N GLN A 15 3.32 -3.71 4.77
CA GLN A 15 2.09 -3.69 4.00
C GLN A 15 2.25 -4.53 2.74
N LEU A 16 1.24 -5.34 2.47
CA LEU A 16 1.05 -6.09 1.25
C LEU A 16 -0.26 -5.62 0.60
N ALA A 17 -0.19 -5.05 -0.60
CA ALA A 17 -1.35 -4.62 -1.34
C ALA A 17 -1.56 -5.51 -2.58
N LEU A 18 -2.73 -6.13 -2.67
CA LEU A 18 -3.09 -7.09 -3.71
C LEU A 18 -4.28 -6.62 -4.51
N ASN A 19 -4.29 -6.95 -5.80
CA ASN A 19 -5.45 -6.84 -6.66
C ASN A 19 -6.24 -8.16 -6.63
N VAL A 20 -7.56 -8.07 -6.45
CA VAL A 20 -8.47 -9.22 -6.36
C VAL A 20 -9.62 -9.09 -7.36
N THR A 21 -10.20 -10.21 -7.78
CA THR A 21 -11.33 -10.23 -8.72
C THR A 21 -12.63 -9.78 -8.04
N ASP A 22 -12.88 -10.29 -6.84
CA ASP A 22 -14.09 -10.08 -6.05
C ASP A 22 -13.66 -9.79 -4.61
N LEU A 23 -14.06 -8.61 -4.11
CA LEU A 23 -13.66 -8.18 -2.78
C LEU A 23 -14.33 -9.00 -1.68
N ASP A 24 -15.58 -9.42 -1.87
CA ASP A 24 -16.34 -10.16 -0.86
C ASP A 24 -15.78 -11.56 -0.67
N GLU A 25 -15.46 -12.23 -1.79
CA GLU A 25 -14.80 -13.53 -1.79
C GLU A 25 -13.42 -13.44 -1.13
N ALA A 26 -12.61 -12.45 -1.53
CA ALA A 26 -11.28 -12.24 -0.97
C ALA A 26 -11.33 -11.93 0.54
N VAL A 27 -12.25 -11.06 0.97
CA VAL A 27 -12.46 -10.79 2.41
C VAL A 27 -12.81 -12.08 3.15
N GLY A 28 -13.74 -12.87 2.62
CA GLY A 28 -14.11 -14.16 3.23
C GLY A 28 -12.94 -15.14 3.35
N PHE A 29 -12.08 -15.19 2.35
CA PHE A 29 -10.88 -16.02 2.35
C PHE A 29 -9.85 -15.56 3.39
N TYR A 30 -9.46 -14.27 3.35
CA TYR A 30 -8.42 -13.74 4.23
C TYR A 30 -8.87 -13.63 5.69
N SER A 31 -10.17 -13.40 5.96
CA SER A 31 -10.71 -13.46 7.33
C SER A 31 -10.52 -14.84 7.95
N LYS A 32 -10.73 -15.91 7.17
CA LYS A 32 -10.50 -17.28 7.63
C LYS A 32 -9.02 -17.60 7.77
N LEU A 33 -8.20 -17.19 6.80
CA LEU A 33 -6.76 -17.46 6.79
C LEU A 33 -6.06 -16.85 8.01
N PHE A 34 -6.36 -15.57 8.30
CA PHE A 34 -5.72 -14.84 9.40
C PHE A 34 -6.56 -14.80 10.69
N GLN A 35 -7.72 -15.43 10.71
CA GLN A 35 -8.65 -15.40 11.85
C GLN A 35 -8.92 -13.98 12.35
N THR A 36 -9.04 -13.03 11.42
CA THR A 36 -9.15 -11.59 11.69
C THR A 36 -10.16 -10.98 10.73
N GLU A 37 -11.06 -10.15 11.24
CA GLU A 37 -11.96 -9.38 10.38
C GLU A 37 -11.24 -8.15 9.80
N PRO A 38 -11.69 -7.63 8.64
CA PRO A 38 -11.09 -6.41 8.09
C PRO A 38 -11.25 -5.22 9.04
N ALA A 39 -10.17 -4.49 9.26
CA ALA A 39 -10.14 -3.27 10.08
C ALA A 39 -10.88 -2.13 9.40
N LYS A 40 -10.90 -2.12 8.05
CA LYS A 40 -11.67 -1.16 7.24
C LYS A 40 -12.18 -1.86 5.99
N ARG A 41 -13.41 -1.50 5.59
CA ARG A 41 -14.02 -1.93 4.33
C ARG A 41 -14.78 -0.78 3.69
N ARG A 42 -14.60 -0.61 2.37
CA ARG A 42 -15.26 0.39 1.51
C ARG A 42 -15.57 -0.27 0.16
N PRO A 43 -16.37 0.34 -0.70
CA PRO A 43 -16.55 -0.15 -2.07
C PRO A 43 -15.19 -0.30 -2.78
N GLY A 44 -14.91 -1.49 -3.32
CA GLY A 44 -13.67 -1.82 -4.00
C GLY A 44 -12.41 -1.90 -3.13
N TYR A 45 -12.53 -1.80 -1.79
CA TYR A 45 -11.39 -1.73 -0.89
C TYR A 45 -11.63 -2.44 0.45
N ALA A 46 -10.64 -3.19 0.91
CA ALA A 46 -10.59 -3.66 2.31
C ALA A 46 -9.15 -3.65 2.84
N ASN A 47 -8.98 -3.50 4.15
CA ASN A 47 -7.70 -3.78 4.78
C ASN A 47 -7.85 -4.59 6.07
N PHE A 48 -6.81 -5.34 6.38
CA PHE A 48 -6.68 -6.14 7.60
C PHE A 48 -5.47 -5.67 8.39
N ALA A 49 -5.64 -5.55 9.69
CA ALA A 49 -4.56 -5.32 10.64
C ALA A 49 -4.23 -6.64 11.35
N VAL A 50 -3.46 -7.49 10.67
CA VAL A 50 -3.06 -8.79 11.22
C VAL A 50 -2.01 -8.58 12.29
N ALA A 51 -2.18 -9.22 13.45
CA ALA A 51 -1.26 -9.08 14.59
C ALA A 51 -0.13 -10.12 14.55
N ASP A 52 -0.43 -11.33 14.07
CA ASP A 52 0.53 -12.43 13.99
C ASP A 52 0.35 -13.19 12.66
N PRO A 53 1.33 -13.12 11.74
CA PRO A 53 2.49 -12.20 11.76
C PRO A 53 2.06 -10.73 11.62
N PRO A 54 2.87 -9.75 12.08
CA PRO A 54 2.54 -8.34 11.94
C PRO A 54 2.48 -7.93 10.45
N LEU A 55 1.25 -7.75 9.94
CA LEU A 55 1.01 -7.49 8.52
C LEU A 55 -0.18 -6.54 8.37
N LYS A 56 -0.04 -5.53 7.51
CA LYS A 56 -1.18 -4.83 6.94
C LYS A 56 -1.46 -5.39 5.56
N LEU A 57 -2.55 -6.12 5.41
CA LEU A 57 -3.02 -6.60 4.11
C LEU A 57 -4.04 -5.61 3.56
N VAL A 58 -3.82 -5.16 2.33
CA VAL A 58 -4.75 -4.29 1.59
C VAL A 58 -5.26 -5.04 0.36
N LEU A 59 -6.56 -4.98 0.12
CA LEU A 59 -7.22 -5.57 -1.03
C LEU A 59 -7.86 -4.48 -1.87
N PHE A 60 -7.55 -4.46 -3.16
CA PHE A 60 -8.20 -3.64 -4.17
C PHE A 60 -9.00 -4.53 -5.12
N GLU A 61 -10.27 -4.24 -5.31
CA GLU A 61 -11.07 -4.90 -6.33
C GLU A 61 -10.66 -4.37 -7.70
N ASN A 62 -9.89 -5.16 -8.41
CA ASN A 62 -9.38 -4.87 -9.74
C ASN A 62 -9.32 -6.17 -10.55
N PRO A 63 -10.45 -6.59 -11.17
CA PRO A 63 -10.52 -7.85 -11.92
C PRO A 63 -9.53 -7.94 -13.09
N ALA A 64 -9.15 -6.79 -13.67
CA ALA A 64 -8.22 -6.75 -14.81
C ALA A 64 -6.79 -7.16 -14.40
N GLU A 65 -6.41 -6.94 -13.16
CA GLU A 65 -5.09 -7.25 -12.62
C GLU A 65 -5.15 -8.24 -11.45
N ALA A 66 -6.23 -8.98 -11.32
CA ALA A 66 -6.44 -9.90 -10.23
C ALA A 66 -5.30 -10.93 -10.10
N GLY A 67 -4.91 -11.20 -8.87
CA GLY A 67 -3.78 -12.11 -8.56
C GLY A 67 -2.41 -11.46 -8.67
N THR A 68 -2.34 -10.14 -8.96
CA THR A 68 -1.06 -9.42 -9.00
C THR A 68 -0.79 -8.65 -7.72
N LEU A 69 0.50 -8.39 -7.45
CA LEU A 69 0.94 -7.47 -6.43
C LEU A 69 0.72 -6.04 -6.94
N ASN A 70 -0.02 -5.23 -6.17
CA ASN A 70 -0.16 -3.81 -6.46
C ASN A 70 1.10 -3.04 -6.04
N HIS A 71 1.47 -3.09 -4.78
CA HIS A 71 2.70 -2.55 -4.24
C HIS A 71 3.01 -3.16 -2.86
N LEU A 72 4.19 -2.86 -2.36
CA LEU A 72 4.62 -3.17 -1.00
C LEU A 72 4.80 -1.88 -0.21
N GLY A 73 4.75 -1.98 1.12
CA GLY A 73 4.98 -0.83 1.98
C GLY A 73 5.50 -1.18 3.36
N VAL A 74 5.97 -0.15 4.04
CA VAL A 74 6.28 -0.17 5.47
C VAL A 74 5.47 0.93 6.13
N GLU A 75 4.49 0.54 6.94
CA GLU A 75 3.74 1.47 7.77
C GLU A 75 4.57 1.81 9.00
N VAL A 76 4.80 3.10 9.23
CA VAL A 76 5.49 3.63 10.39
C VAL A 76 4.54 4.49 11.24
N SER A 77 4.94 4.81 12.47
CA SER A 77 4.02 5.43 13.43
C SER A 77 3.90 6.94 13.28
N THR A 78 4.88 7.61 12.66
CA THR A 78 4.98 9.07 12.64
C THR A 78 5.53 9.61 11.31
N THR A 79 5.14 10.86 10.97
CA THR A 79 5.75 11.63 9.87
C THR A 79 7.28 11.76 10.03
N ALA A 80 7.79 11.90 11.26
CA ALA A 80 9.22 12.00 11.51
C ALA A 80 9.98 10.75 11.07
N GLU A 81 9.38 9.58 11.17
CA GLU A 81 9.95 8.32 10.67
C GLU A 81 9.94 8.26 9.16
N VAL A 82 8.88 8.76 8.49
CA VAL A 82 8.83 8.91 7.03
C VAL A 82 9.96 9.82 6.54
N VAL A 83 10.13 11.00 7.17
CA VAL A 83 11.22 11.95 6.85
C VAL A 83 12.60 11.31 7.06
N THR A 84 12.76 10.54 8.12
CA THR A 84 14.02 9.82 8.40
C THR A 84 14.30 8.77 7.34
N ALA A 85 13.29 7.99 6.94
CA ALA A 85 13.39 7.02 5.86
C ALA A 85 13.74 7.70 4.52
N THR A 86 13.07 8.82 4.19
CA THR A 86 13.35 9.61 2.98
C THR A 86 14.81 10.02 2.90
N ARG A 87 15.35 10.60 3.98
CA ARG A 87 16.75 11.03 4.02
C ARG A 87 17.71 9.86 3.87
N ARG A 88 17.45 8.75 4.53
CA ARG A 88 18.28 7.54 4.42
C ARG A 88 18.26 6.99 3.00
N LEU A 89 17.09 6.83 2.38
CA LEU A 89 16.96 6.31 1.01
C LEU A 89 17.65 7.21 0.00
N ALA A 90 17.50 8.54 0.13
CA ALA A 90 18.19 9.50 -0.73
C ALA A 90 19.72 9.46 -0.56
N ALA A 91 20.23 9.29 0.69
CA ALA A 91 21.66 9.17 0.96
C ALA A 91 22.28 7.91 0.33
N GLU A 92 21.50 6.83 0.18
CA GLU A 92 21.90 5.61 -0.52
C GLU A 92 21.75 5.73 -2.06
N GLY A 93 21.33 6.89 -2.57
CA GLY A 93 21.16 7.15 -4.00
C GLY A 93 19.96 6.46 -4.63
N LEU A 94 18.99 6.02 -3.84
CA LEU A 94 17.77 5.41 -4.35
C LEU A 94 16.80 6.50 -4.87
N PRO A 95 16.15 6.31 -6.03
CA PRO A 95 15.12 7.21 -6.53
C PRO A 95 13.94 7.28 -5.54
N THR A 96 13.62 8.49 -5.05
CA THR A 96 12.54 8.71 -4.11
C THR A 96 11.57 9.78 -4.59
N GLU A 97 10.28 9.61 -4.31
CA GLU A 97 9.21 10.56 -4.55
C GLU A 97 8.45 10.77 -3.25
N VAL A 98 8.38 12.01 -2.76
CA VAL A 98 7.73 12.35 -1.48
C VAL A 98 6.34 12.88 -1.74
N GLU A 99 5.38 12.39 -0.97
CA GLU A 99 3.99 12.86 -0.97
C GLU A 99 3.58 13.18 0.47
N ASP A 100 3.38 14.46 0.77
CA ASP A 100 2.98 14.93 2.10
C ASP A 100 1.50 15.32 2.12
N GLY A 101 0.75 14.84 3.12
CA GLY A 101 -0.65 15.17 3.32
C GLY A 101 -1.56 14.71 2.17
N VAL A 102 -1.23 13.61 1.50
CA VAL A 102 -2.03 13.11 0.38
C VAL A 102 -3.18 12.23 0.85
N THR A 103 -4.33 12.37 0.21
CA THR A 103 -5.44 11.44 0.42
C THR A 103 -5.31 10.28 -0.56
N CYS A 104 -4.98 9.11 -0.01
CA CYS A 104 -4.86 7.87 -0.77
C CYS A 104 -5.49 6.72 0.00
N CYS A 105 -6.14 5.79 -0.72
CA CYS A 105 -6.63 4.54 -0.13
C CYS A 105 -7.54 4.77 1.11
N HIS A 106 -8.40 5.78 1.05
CA HIS A 106 -9.29 6.21 2.14
C HIS A 106 -8.59 6.70 3.41
N ALA A 107 -7.36 7.20 3.29
CA ALA A 107 -6.60 7.78 4.39
C ALA A 107 -5.83 9.03 3.95
N LEU A 108 -5.67 9.99 4.86
CA LEU A 108 -4.69 11.07 4.75
C LEU A 108 -3.34 10.52 5.19
N GLN A 109 -2.30 10.70 4.40
CA GLN A 109 -1.01 10.05 4.60
C GLN A 109 0.15 10.99 4.29
N ASP A 110 1.27 10.82 5.00
CA ASP A 110 2.59 11.23 4.56
C ASP A 110 3.34 10.00 4.11
N LYS A 111 4.02 10.08 2.96
CA LYS A 111 4.74 8.93 2.41
C LYS A 111 5.93 9.31 1.54
N VAL A 112 6.82 8.37 1.39
CA VAL A 112 7.88 8.37 0.38
C VAL A 112 7.80 7.08 -0.42
N TRP A 113 7.75 7.22 -1.74
CA TRP A 113 7.90 6.12 -2.67
C TRP A 113 9.36 5.89 -3.01
N VAL A 114 9.71 4.63 -3.18
CA VAL A 114 10.99 4.20 -3.71
C VAL A 114 10.77 3.08 -4.72
N ALA A 115 11.34 3.21 -5.90
CA ALA A 115 11.24 2.22 -6.97
C ALA A 115 12.60 1.58 -7.23
N GLY A 116 12.62 0.28 -7.44
CA GLY A 116 13.82 -0.49 -7.76
C GLY A 116 13.55 -1.98 -7.75
N ALA A 117 14.44 -2.75 -8.38
CA ALA A 117 14.33 -4.21 -8.45
C ALA A 117 12.93 -4.69 -8.90
N ASP A 118 12.37 -4.03 -9.94
CA ASP A 118 11.08 -4.34 -10.57
C ASP A 118 9.86 -4.23 -9.63
N THR A 119 10.04 -3.59 -8.47
CA THR A 119 8.97 -3.37 -7.49
C THR A 119 8.92 -1.92 -7.04
N ARG A 120 7.74 -1.54 -6.52
CA ARG A 120 7.53 -0.23 -5.91
C ARG A 120 7.19 -0.41 -4.44
N TRP A 121 7.89 0.35 -3.60
CA TRP A 121 7.67 0.37 -2.16
C TRP A 121 7.28 1.76 -1.70
N GLU A 122 6.45 1.82 -0.67
CA GLU A 122 6.22 3.06 0.08
C GLU A 122 6.66 2.89 1.54
N VAL A 123 7.20 3.97 2.13
CA VAL A 123 7.26 4.11 3.59
C VAL A 123 6.30 5.23 3.95
N TYR A 124 5.31 4.95 4.79
CA TYR A 124 4.20 5.87 5.01
C TYR A 124 3.68 5.83 6.44
N THR A 125 2.97 6.91 6.81
CA THR A 125 2.17 6.97 8.04
C THR A 125 0.76 7.45 7.74
N VAL A 126 -0.22 6.93 8.46
CA VAL A 126 -1.63 7.36 8.38
C VAL A 126 -1.86 8.47 9.39
N LEU A 127 -2.24 9.66 8.91
CA LEU A 127 -2.54 10.83 9.72
C LEU A 127 -4.00 10.88 10.17
N ALA A 128 -4.91 10.50 9.27
CA ALA A 128 -6.35 10.47 9.52
C ALA A 128 -7.07 9.52 8.55
N ASP A 129 -8.27 9.07 8.94
CA ASP A 129 -9.21 8.46 8.02
C ASP A 129 -9.81 9.53 7.11
N ALA A 130 -9.83 9.31 5.80
CA ALA A 130 -10.37 10.25 4.84
C ALA A 130 -11.29 9.53 3.85
N PRO A 131 -12.52 10.03 3.61
CA PRO A 131 -13.33 9.55 2.50
C PRO A 131 -12.66 9.99 1.19
N LEU A 132 -12.69 9.14 0.17
CA LEU A 132 -12.35 9.58 -1.18
C LEU A 132 -13.35 10.67 -1.59
N SER A 133 -12.84 11.75 -2.20
CA SER A 133 -13.71 12.75 -2.82
C SER A 133 -14.42 12.13 -4.03
N ASP A 134 -15.61 12.66 -4.38
CA ASP A 134 -16.36 12.21 -5.56
C ASP A 134 -15.52 12.27 -6.85
N ALA A 135 -14.56 13.19 -6.92
CA ALA A 135 -13.61 13.31 -8.03
C ALA A 135 -12.59 12.14 -8.07
N ALA A 136 -12.25 11.56 -6.93
CA ALA A 136 -11.35 10.40 -6.86
C ALA A 136 -12.06 9.08 -7.16
N LEU A 137 -13.40 9.03 -6.97
CA LEU A 137 -14.24 7.89 -7.35
C LEU A 137 -14.49 7.84 -8.87
N ALA A 138 -14.36 9.00 -9.57
CA ALA A 138 -14.56 9.11 -11.01
C ALA A 138 -13.28 8.81 -11.82
N ALA A 139 -12.11 8.82 -11.19
CA ALA A 139 -10.87 8.36 -11.78
C ALA A 139 -10.70 6.88 -11.42
N ASP A 140 -10.59 6.02 -12.42
CA ASP A 140 -10.29 4.58 -12.26
C ASP A 140 -8.91 4.36 -11.61
N GLY A 141 -8.75 4.81 -10.38
CA GLY A 141 -7.49 4.69 -9.66
C GLY A 141 -7.57 5.25 -8.24
N CYS A 142 -7.04 4.51 -7.29
CA CYS A 142 -7.04 4.79 -5.86
C CYS A 142 -6.30 6.04 -5.39
N CYS A 143 -5.92 6.99 -6.24
CA CYS A 143 -5.14 8.15 -5.81
C CYS A 143 -5.64 9.43 -6.41
N GLY A 144 -5.92 10.41 -5.56
CA GLY A 144 -6.34 11.75 -5.95
C GLY A 144 -5.28 12.47 -6.78
N ALA A 145 -5.74 13.22 -7.77
CA ALA A 145 -4.91 14.07 -8.61
C ALA A 145 -4.24 15.16 -7.75
N GLY A 146 -2.92 15.22 -7.79
CA GLY A 146 -2.16 16.40 -7.39
C GLY A 146 -2.54 17.60 -8.26
N SER A 147 -2.49 18.80 -7.68
CA SER A 147 -2.88 20.07 -8.29
C SER A 147 -2.21 20.32 -9.64
N ALA A 148 -3.05 20.80 -10.55
CA ALA A 148 -2.82 21.50 -11.81
C ALA A 148 -1.36 21.57 -12.36
N GLY A 149 -1.06 20.75 -13.35
CA GLY A 149 0.00 21.06 -14.29
C GLY A 149 0.69 19.90 -14.97
N ASP A 150 0.64 18.68 -14.45
CA ASP A 150 1.30 17.54 -15.06
C ASP A 150 0.47 16.27 -14.92
N THR A 151 0.76 15.32 -15.81
CA THR A 151 0.14 14.00 -15.97
C THR A 151 -0.25 13.36 -14.63
N PRO A 152 -1.46 12.80 -14.46
CA PRO A 152 -1.90 12.24 -13.21
C PRO A 152 -0.97 11.10 -12.78
N THR A 153 -0.25 11.32 -11.68
CA THR A 153 0.57 10.28 -11.04
C THR A 153 -0.39 9.35 -10.31
N VAL A 154 -0.61 8.20 -10.86
CA VAL A 154 -1.49 7.18 -10.30
C VAL A 154 -0.72 6.42 -9.23
N CYS A 155 -0.98 6.72 -7.94
CA CYS A 155 -0.29 6.06 -6.81
C CYS A 155 -0.47 4.53 -6.79
N CYS A 156 -1.46 4.00 -7.47
CA CYS A 156 -1.80 2.57 -7.49
C CYS A 156 -1.69 1.92 -8.87
N ALA A 157 -1.26 2.65 -9.91
CA ALA A 157 -1.07 2.08 -11.23
C ALA A 157 0.31 1.43 -11.34
N THR A 158 0.35 0.19 -11.76
CA THR A 158 1.58 -0.41 -12.27
C THR A 158 2.03 0.34 -13.51
N PRO A 159 3.34 0.62 -13.70
CA PRO A 159 3.81 1.15 -14.97
C PRO A 159 3.42 0.18 -16.09
N ALA A 160 2.88 0.72 -17.18
CA ALA A 160 2.61 -0.07 -18.38
C ALA A 160 3.89 -0.75 -18.83
N THR A 161 4.04 -2.03 -18.54
CA THR A 161 5.15 -2.82 -19.01
C THR A 161 4.92 -3.18 -20.47
N SER A 162 5.92 -2.91 -21.27
CA SER A 162 6.10 -3.54 -22.57
C SER A 162 5.91 -5.07 -22.42
N SER A 163 5.16 -5.63 -23.34
CA SER A 163 4.88 -7.04 -23.51
C SER A 163 6.15 -7.89 -23.47
N ASP A 164 6.39 -8.59 -22.36
CA ASP A 164 7.16 -9.83 -22.34
C ASP A 164 6.59 -10.73 -21.23
N ALA A 165 6.05 -11.84 -21.66
CA ALA A 165 5.40 -12.83 -20.83
C ALA A 165 6.39 -13.44 -19.82
N ASN A 166 6.10 -13.26 -18.55
CA ASN A 166 6.79 -14.00 -17.49
C ASN A 166 6.10 -15.39 -17.35
N PRO A 167 6.81 -16.51 -17.55
CA PRO A 167 6.21 -17.82 -17.41
C PRO A 167 5.86 -18.12 -15.95
N ALA A 168 4.63 -18.57 -15.75
CA ALA A 168 4.11 -19.05 -14.48
C ALA A 168 5.07 -20.05 -13.82
N TYR A 169 5.37 -19.85 -12.54
CA TYR A 169 6.03 -20.86 -11.69
C TYR A 169 4.99 -21.92 -11.32
N PRO A 170 5.20 -23.21 -11.68
CA PRO A 170 4.35 -24.28 -11.17
C PRO A 170 4.74 -24.60 -9.73
N PHE A 171 3.79 -24.44 -8.80
CA PHE A 171 3.88 -25.08 -7.49
C PHE A 171 3.69 -26.59 -7.70
N SER A 172 4.75 -27.34 -7.50
CA SER A 172 4.64 -28.80 -7.33
C SER A 172 4.49 -29.11 -5.84
N ALA A 173 3.54 -29.98 -5.55
CA ALA A 173 3.21 -30.51 -4.23
C ALA A 173 4.38 -31.29 -3.60
#